data_49788279c8f4d40bbffd7d584c7d4e6f
#
_entry.id   49788279c8f4d40bbffd7d584c7d4e6f
#
_cell.length_a   1.000
_cell.length_b   1.000
_cell.length_c   1.000
_cell.angle_alpha   90.00
_cell.angle_beta   90.00
_cell.angle_gamma   90.00
#
_symmetry.space_group_name_H-M   'P 1'
#
loop_
_entity.id
_entity.type
_entity.pdbx_description
1 polymer ?
#
loop_
_entity_poly.entity_id
_entity_poly.type
_entity_poly.pdbx_seq_one_letter_code
_entity_poly.pdbx_strand_id
1 'polypeptide(L)'
;MIEKLIPRYLNKDDDARLIKSIEMTDALNVRISSEENGDGGVVKNAFGNSAVVFRSGNNWQGLPHALPGGTNKVVGSVSDLKNGVIIYFVYNSNGDHSIYRFTTSQNNVELVYRDSVLAFQSDSFVKGDVINNLYNEVLLYFTDGITPPKKINVTRAII
;
A
#
# COMPACT_ATOMS: atom_id res chain seq x y z
N MET A 1 39.59 -25.32 -1.37
CA MET A 1 38.82 -24.14 -1.83
C MET A 1 37.34 -24.55 -1.79
N ILE A 2 36.54 -23.98 -0.90
CA ILE A 2 35.11 -24.30 -0.82
C ILE A 2 34.43 -23.39 -1.82
N GLU A 3 34.03 -23.94 -2.97
CA GLU A 3 33.16 -23.22 -3.89
C GLU A 3 31.82 -22.96 -3.22
N LYS A 4 31.51 -21.71 -2.98
CA LYS A 4 30.21 -21.27 -2.47
C LYS A 4 29.22 -21.36 -3.63
N LEU A 5 28.55 -22.51 -3.78
CA LEU A 5 27.46 -22.67 -4.72
C LEU A 5 26.26 -21.85 -4.27
N ILE A 6 25.95 -20.80 -5.02
CA ILE A 6 24.76 -19.97 -4.79
C ILE A 6 23.67 -20.49 -5.73
N PRO A 7 22.53 -20.95 -5.21
CA PRO A 7 21.41 -21.37 -6.04
C PRO A 7 20.92 -20.23 -6.93
N ARG A 8 20.68 -20.52 -8.21
CA ARG A 8 20.27 -19.55 -9.24
C ARG A 8 18.84 -19.70 -9.68
N TYR A 9 18.27 -20.89 -9.54
CA TYR A 9 16.94 -21.22 -10.06
C TYR A 9 16.10 -21.93 -9.02
N LEU A 10 14.79 -21.68 -9.04
CA LEU A 10 13.81 -22.45 -8.30
C LEU A 10 13.26 -23.53 -9.21
N ASN A 11 13.43 -24.79 -8.83
CA ASN A 11 12.94 -25.96 -9.56
C ASN A 11 11.97 -26.74 -8.66
N LYS A 12 10.69 -26.73 -9.00
CA LYS A 12 9.62 -27.42 -8.27
C LYS A 12 9.06 -28.64 -9.01
N ASP A 13 9.44 -28.79 -10.27
CA ASP A 13 8.79 -29.75 -11.18
C ASP A 13 9.58 -31.05 -11.32
N ASP A 14 10.89 -30.99 -11.08
CA ASP A 14 11.75 -32.17 -11.23
C ASP A 14 11.82 -33.05 -9.97
N ASP A 15 12.09 -34.34 -10.17
CA ASP A 15 12.39 -35.24 -9.06
C ASP A 15 13.62 -34.77 -8.28
N ALA A 16 13.55 -34.84 -6.95
CA ALA A 16 14.60 -34.36 -6.04
C ALA A 16 15.99 -34.93 -6.36
N ARG A 17 16.07 -36.10 -7.05
CA ARG A 17 17.32 -36.75 -7.48
C ARG A 17 17.92 -36.12 -8.73
N LEU A 18 17.15 -35.31 -9.48
CA LEU A 18 17.58 -34.68 -10.72
C LEU A 18 17.95 -33.20 -10.49
N ILE A 19 17.68 -32.67 -9.32
CA ILE A 19 17.94 -31.27 -8.97
C ILE A 19 19.44 -31.01 -8.91
N LYS A 20 19.88 -30.03 -9.68
CA LYS A 20 21.29 -29.66 -9.75
C LYS A 20 21.68 -28.82 -8.49
N SER A 21 22.97 -28.83 -8.15
CA SER A 21 23.52 -28.11 -7.02
C SER A 21 23.33 -26.56 -7.09
N ILE A 22 22.98 -26.05 -8.27
CA ILE A 22 22.68 -24.61 -8.51
C ILE A 22 21.17 -24.32 -8.47
N GLU A 23 20.34 -25.30 -8.19
CA GLU A 23 18.90 -25.20 -8.11
C GLU A 23 18.43 -25.37 -6.68
N MET A 24 17.32 -24.73 -6.32
CA MET A 24 16.67 -24.90 -5.02
C MET A 24 15.23 -25.40 -5.21
N THR A 25 14.78 -26.25 -4.31
CA THR A 25 13.42 -26.82 -4.34
C THR A 25 12.40 -25.93 -3.65
N ASP A 26 12.83 -25.11 -2.71
CA ASP A 26 11.97 -24.21 -1.97
C ASP A 26 12.70 -22.91 -1.64
N ALA A 27 11.96 -21.81 -1.71
CA ALA A 27 12.46 -20.50 -1.37
C ALA A 27 11.32 -19.67 -0.75
N LEU A 28 11.42 -19.40 0.53
CA LEU A 28 10.46 -18.57 1.26
C LEU A 28 11.12 -17.23 1.62
N ASN A 29 10.47 -16.13 1.23
CA ASN A 29 10.95 -14.77 1.51
C ASN A 29 12.37 -14.48 1.01
N VAL A 30 12.73 -15.04 -0.13
CA VAL A 30 14.05 -14.90 -0.74
C VAL A 30 13.93 -14.21 -2.10
N ARG A 31 14.82 -13.26 -2.34
CA ARG A 31 15.00 -12.59 -3.63
C ARG A 31 16.40 -12.90 -4.17
N ILE A 32 16.44 -13.35 -5.41
CA ILE A 32 17.69 -13.50 -6.15
C ILE A 32 17.88 -12.25 -7.00
N SER A 33 18.96 -11.52 -6.80
CA SER A 33 19.34 -10.37 -7.63
C SER A 33 20.58 -10.71 -8.43
N SER A 34 20.57 -10.44 -9.74
CA SER A 34 21.78 -10.43 -10.55
C SER A 34 22.48 -9.08 -10.38
N GLU A 35 23.78 -9.07 -10.12
CA GLU A 35 24.58 -7.85 -10.23
C GLU A 35 24.94 -7.59 -11.69
N GLU A 36 25.11 -6.32 -12.06
CA GLU A 36 25.37 -5.86 -13.44
C GLU A 36 26.60 -6.48 -14.12
N ASN A 37 27.49 -7.13 -13.38
CA ASN A 37 28.72 -7.72 -13.89
C ASN A 37 28.64 -9.25 -14.12
N GLY A 38 27.46 -9.85 -14.14
CA GLY A 38 27.28 -11.25 -14.56
C GLY A 38 27.84 -12.31 -13.61
N ASP A 39 28.33 -11.93 -12.45
CA ASP A 39 28.82 -12.87 -11.44
C ASP A 39 27.70 -13.24 -10.46
N GLY A 40 27.55 -14.50 -10.24
CA GLY A 40 26.49 -15.26 -9.60
C GLY A 40 25.54 -14.49 -8.67
N GLY A 41 24.24 -14.69 -8.88
CA GLY A 41 23.18 -14.00 -8.16
C GLY A 41 23.34 -14.00 -6.66
N VAL A 42 23.10 -12.83 -6.04
CA VAL A 42 23.11 -12.69 -4.59
C VAL A 42 21.73 -13.04 -4.05
N VAL A 43 21.69 -13.97 -3.11
CA VAL A 43 20.47 -14.33 -2.38
C VAL A 43 20.28 -13.34 -1.23
N LYS A 44 19.20 -12.57 -1.27
CA LYS A 44 18.81 -11.61 -0.23
C LYS A 44 17.43 -11.98 0.33
N ASN A 45 17.19 -11.68 1.59
CA ASN A 45 15.84 -11.79 2.12
C ASN A 45 14.92 -10.80 1.40
N ALA A 46 13.73 -11.27 1.01
CA ALA A 46 12.68 -10.37 0.61
C ALA A 46 12.28 -9.51 1.81
N PHE A 47 12.17 -8.21 1.60
CA PHE A 47 11.65 -7.33 2.65
C PHE A 47 10.21 -7.73 2.95
N GLY A 48 9.92 -7.98 4.23
CA GLY A 48 8.56 -8.14 4.72
C GLY A 48 7.78 -6.81 4.67
N ASN A 49 6.50 -6.88 4.98
CA ASN A 49 5.69 -5.69 5.14
C ASN A 49 6.22 -4.87 6.34
N SER A 50 6.44 -3.59 6.14
CA SER A 50 6.73 -2.67 7.24
C SER A 50 5.42 -2.14 7.82
N ALA A 51 5.36 -2.00 9.14
CA ALA A 51 4.24 -1.34 9.79
C ALA A 51 4.21 0.13 9.39
N VAL A 52 3.03 0.61 9.01
CA VAL A 52 2.79 2.02 8.72
C VAL A 52 2.44 2.74 10.02
N VAL A 53 2.97 3.92 10.23
CA VAL A 53 2.69 4.73 11.41
C VAL A 53 1.55 5.70 11.11
N PHE A 54 0.58 5.75 12.00
CA PHE A 54 -0.50 6.72 11.93
C PHE A 54 -0.12 8.00 12.67
N ARG A 55 -0.35 9.15 12.03
CA ARG A 55 -0.14 10.46 12.63
C ARG A 55 -1.48 11.10 12.99
N SER A 56 -1.65 11.42 14.26
CA SER A 56 -2.76 12.24 14.75
C SER A 56 -2.18 13.51 15.39
N GLY A 57 -2.32 14.65 14.73
CA GLY A 57 -1.66 15.89 15.15
C GLY A 57 -0.13 15.74 15.22
N ASN A 58 0.47 16.07 16.36
CA ASN A 58 1.91 15.95 16.61
C ASN A 58 2.33 14.59 17.19
N ASN A 59 1.38 13.69 17.42
CA ASN A 59 1.64 12.38 18.04
C ASN A 59 1.59 11.25 17.01
N TRP A 60 2.58 10.37 17.08
CA TRP A 60 2.62 9.13 16.31
C TRP A 60 1.90 8.03 17.08
N GLN A 61 0.88 7.44 16.47
CA GLN A 61 0.12 6.33 17.05
C GLN A 61 0.15 5.14 16.11
N GLY A 62 0.13 3.93 16.68
CA GLY A 62 0.02 2.71 15.86
C GLY A 62 -1.34 2.62 15.12
N LEU A 63 -1.35 1.96 13.99
CA LEU A 63 -2.51 1.78 13.11
C LEU A 63 -3.83 1.35 13.77
N PRO A 64 -3.86 0.50 14.83
CA PRO A 64 -5.13 0.10 15.44
C PRO A 64 -5.98 1.27 15.96
N HIS A 65 -5.35 2.40 16.27
CA HIS A 65 -6.04 3.59 16.79
C HIS A 65 -6.59 4.51 15.69
N ALA A 66 -6.23 4.25 14.44
CA ALA A 66 -6.62 5.07 13.30
C ALA A 66 -8.00 4.75 12.76
N LEU A 67 -8.41 3.49 12.87
CA LEU A 67 -9.67 3.01 12.33
C LEU A 67 -10.78 3.14 13.37
N PRO A 68 -11.98 3.60 12.96
CA PRO A 68 -13.14 3.64 13.84
C PRO A 68 -13.62 2.22 14.20
N GLY A 69 -14.36 2.10 15.28
CA GLY A 69 -15.00 0.84 15.68
C GLY A 69 -15.92 0.28 14.59
N GLY A 70 -16.12 -1.03 14.59
CA GLY A 70 -16.91 -1.73 13.58
C GLY A 70 -16.04 -2.39 12.50
N THR A 71 -16.70 -2.85 11.43
CA THR A 71 -16.01 -3.48 10.29
C THR A 71 -15.53 -2.40 9.32
N ASN A 72 -14.23 -2.37 9.09
CA ASN A 72 -13.59 -1.45 8.15
C ASN A 72 -13.14 -2.21 6.90
N LYS A 73 -13.42 -1.66 5.71
CA LYS A 73 -13.06 -2.23 4.42
C LYS A 73 -12.60 -1.13 3.47
N VAL A 74 -11.44 -1.31 2.84
CA VAL A 74 -11.01 -0.43 1.75
C VAL A 74 -11.88 -0.71 0.54
N VAL A 75 -12.54 0.32 0.01
CA VAL A 75 -13.45 0.25 -1.13
C VAL A 75 -12.91 0.96 -2.38
N GLY A 76 -11.71 1.50 -2.29
CA GLY A 76 -11.00 2.09 -3.41
C GLY A 76 -9.72 2.78 -2.99
N SER A 77 -8.89 3.10 -3.97
CA SER A 77 -7.67 3.89 -3.77
C SER A 77 -7.32 4.71 -5.00
N VAL A 78 -6.62 5.82 -4.78
CA VAL A 78 -6.11 6.71 -5.82
C VAL A 78 -4.66 7.05 -5.52
N SER A 79 -3.80 6.97 -6.52
CA SER A 79 -2.38 7.30 -6.40
C SER A 79 -2.09 8.70 -6.95
N ASP A 80 -1.43 9.52 -6.15
CA ASP A 80 -0.80 10.77 -6.59
C ASP A 80 0.71 10.53 -6.74
N LEU A 81 1.12 10.15 -7.93
CA LEU A 81 2.52 9.82 -8.22
C LEU A 81 3.44 11.02 -8.08
N LYS A 82 2.93 12.23 -8.34
CA LYS A 82 3.72 13.47 -8.24
C LYS A 82 4.19 13.72 -6.81
N ASN A 83 3.32 13.47 -5.84
CA ASN A 83 3.59 13.73 -4.43
C ASN A 83 3.97 12.45 -3.65
N GLY A 84 4.03 11.28 -4.30
CA GLY A 84 4.31 10.01 -3.64
C GLY A 84 3.26 9.64 -2.59
N VAL A 85 2.00 9.87 -2.91
CA VAL A 85 0.87 9.70 -1.99
C VAL A 85 -0.13 8.68 -2.53
N ILE A 86 -0.72 7.90 -1.64
CA ILE A 86 -1.85 7.03 -1.95
C ILE A 86 -3.01 7.43 -1.03
N ILE A 87 -4.17 7.65 -1.63
CA ILE A 87 -5.40 7.97 -0.92
C ILE A 87 -6.29 6.74 -0.90
N TYR A 88 -6.77 6.35 0.29
CA TYR A 88 -7.63 5.19 0.49
C TYR A 88 -9.03 5.64 0.91
N PHE A 89 -10.04 5.01 0.32
CA PHE A 89 -11.43 5.14 0.70
C PHE A 89 -11.82 3.94 1.56
N VAL A 90 -12.32 4.20 2.76
CA VAL A 90 -12.63 3.18 3.74
C VAL A 90 -14.11 3.22 4.12
N TYR A 91 -14.80 2.15 3.81
CA TYR A 91 -16.13 1.86 4.33
C TYR A 91 -16.02 1.48 5.81
N ASN A 92 -17.00 1.91 6.60
CA ASN A 92 -17.17 1.49 7.99
C ASN A 92 -18.63 1.09 8.23
N SER A 93 -18.86 -0.02 8.95
CA SER A 93 -20.20 -0.56 9.21
C SER A 93 -21.07 0.32 10.14
N ASN A 94 -20.44 1.21 10.92
CA ASN A 94 -21.14 2.14 11.81
C ASN A 94 -21.42 3.49 11.17
N GLY A 95 -21.05 3.68 9.88
CA GLY A 95 -21.22 4.94 9.17
C GLY A 95 -20.03 5.90 9.29
N ASP A 96 -18.98 5.56 10.03
CA ASP A 96 -17.75 6.35 10.15
C ASP A 96 -16.84 6.16 8.94
N HIS A 97 -17.40 6.34 7.74
CA HIS A 97 -16.64 6.23 6.51
C HIS A 97 -15.49 7.22 6.49
N SER A 98 -14.35 6.82 5.96
CA SER A 98 -13.14 7.62 6.09
C SER A 98 -12.33 7.67 4.80
N ILE A 99 -11.61 8.76 4.61
CA ILE A 99 -10.59 8.94 3.58
C ILE A 99 -9.25 9.12 4.30
N TYR A 100 -8.28 8.29 3.96
CA TYR A 100 -6.93 8.35 4.50
C TYR A 100 -5.92 8.67 3.41
N ARG A 101 -4.87 9.38 3.78
CA ARG A 101 -3.71 9.66 2.95
C ARG A 101 -2.50 8.93 3.49
N PHE A 102 -1.87 8.09 2.68
CA PHE A 102 -0.58 7.48 2.96
C PHE A 102 0.52 8.21 2.19
N THR A 103 1.55 8.67 2.88
CA THR A 103 2.72 9.31 2.28
C THR A 103 3.89 8.34 2.29
N THR A 104 4.35 7.93 1.11
CA THR A 104 5.38 6.89 0.96
C THR A 104 6.73 7.30 1.53
N SER A 105 7.14 8.55 1.36
CA SER A 105 8.42 9.08 1.86
C SER A 105 8.52 9.13 3.38
N GLN A 106 7.38 9.27 4.05
CA GLN A 106 7.29 9.39 5.51
C GLN A 106 6.79 8.10 6.17
N ASN A 107 6.36 7.14 5.38
CA ASN A 107 5.73 5.88 5.84
C ASN A 107 4.60 6.13 6.87
N ASN A 108 3.82 7.18 6.67
CA ASN A 108 2.75 7.58 7.57
C ASN A 108 1.38 7.61 6.89
N VAL A 109 0.34 7.40 7.69
CA VAL A 109 -1.06 7.55 7.30
C VAL A 109 -1.67 8.69 8.09
N GLU A 110 -2.43 9.55 7.41
CA GLU A 110 -3.16 10.67 8.00
C GLU A 110 -4.65 10.55 7.64
N LEU A 111 -5.51 10.92 8.57
CA LEU A 111 -6.92 11.04 8.31
C LEU A 111 -7.17 12.34 7.54
N VAL A 112 -7.77 12.23 6.36
CA VAL A 112 -8.18 13.38 5.54
C VAL A 112 -9.58 13.82 5.91
N TYR A 113 -10.52 12.86 5.96
CA TYR A 113 -11.92 13.15 6.24
C TYR A 113 -12.61 11.91 6.80
N ARG A 114 -13.56 12.12 7.73
CA ARG A 114 -14.41 11.05 8.27
C ARG A 114 -15.80 11.60 8.48
N ASP A 115 -16.78 10.98 7.83
CA ASP A 115 -18.19 11.35 7.99
C ASP A 115 -19.10 10.30 7.31
N SER A 116 -20.31 10.16 7.81
CA SER A 116 -21.37 9.35 7.23
C SER A 116 -21.85 9.87 5.86
N VAL A 117 -21.64 11.17 5.57
CA VAL A 117 -21.99 11.80 4.28
C VAL A 117 -21.24 11.20 3.09
N LEU A 118 -20.11 10.51 3.33
CA LEU A 118 -19.41 9.77 2.29
C LEU A 118 -20.26 8.65 1.71
N ALA A 119 -21.14 8.05 2.53
CA ALA A 119 -22.17 7.06 2.17
C ALA A 119 -21.62 5.85 1.40
N PHE A 120 -20.37 5.43 1.66
CA PHE A 120 -19.80 4.23 1.05
C PHE A 120 -20.57 2.99 1.47
N GLN A 121 -20.68 2.03 0.57
CA GLN A 121 -21.24 0.72 0.85
C GLN A 121 -20.13 -0.33 0.87
N SER A 122 -20.40 -1.48 1.50
CA SER A 122 -19.40 -2.55 1.66
C SER A 122 -18.95 -3.18 0.34
N ASP A 123 -19.76 -3.06 -0.70
CA ASP A 123 -19.55 -3.54 -2.06
C ASP A 123 -19.25 -2.40 -3.07
N SER A 124 -19.20 -1.16 -2.61
CA SER A 124 -18.81 -0.02 -3.45
C SER A 124 -17.41 -0.22 -4.02
N PHE A 125 -17.22 0.26 -5.24
CA PHE A 125 -15.89 0.43 -5.83
C PHE A 125 -15.67 1.91 -6.15
N VAL A 126 -15.00 2.59 -5.23
CA VAL A 126 -14.74 4.03 -5.38
C VAL A 126 -13.59 4.24 -6.36
N LYS A 127 -13.87 5.05 -7.40
CA LYS A 127 -12.88 5.53 -8.35
C LYS A 127 -12.68 7.03 -8.15
N GLY A 128 -11.48 7.50 -8.40
CA GLY A 128 -11.19 8.91 -8.27
C GLY A 128 -9.97 9.33 -9.06
N ASP A 129 -9.74 10.63 -9.04
CA ASP A 129 -8.57 11.26 -9.63
C ASP A 129 -8.10 12.42 -8.76
N VAL A 130 -6.81 12.74 -8.85
CA VAL A 130 -6.16 13.79 -8.09
C VAL A 130 -5.67 14.88 -9.02
N ILE A 131 -6.07 16.11 -8.75
CA ILE A 131 -5.61 17.30 -9.46
C ILE A 131 -4.82 18.19 -8.51
N ASN A 132 -3.59 18.48 -8.87
CA ASN A 132 -2.77 19.46 -8.17
C ASN A 132 -2.99 20.84 -8.81
N ASN A 133 -3.48 21.80 -8.03
CA ASN A 133 -3.71 23.14 -8.52
C ASN A 133 -2.42 24.00 -8.49
N LEU A 134 -2.49 25.22 -9.00
CA LEU A 134 -1.36 26.16 -9.05
C LEU A 134 -0.88 26.62 -7.65
N TYR A 135 -1.69 26.44 -6.62
CA TYR A 135 -1.37 26.78 -5.24
C TYR A 135 -0.81 25.61 -4.43
N ASN A 136 -0.37 24.53 -5.11
CA ASN A 136 0.06 23.26 -4.49
C ASN A 136 -1.02 22.60 -3.60
N GLU A 137 -2.28 22.88 -3.85
CA GLU A 137 -3.37 22.18 -3.18
C GLU A 137 -3.75 20.93 -3.96
N VAL A 138 -4.02 19.86 -3.24
CA VAL A 138 -4.42 18.56 -3.76
C VAL A 138 -5.94 18.48 -3.73
N LEU A 139 -6.57 18.45 -4.90
CA LEU A 139 -8.00 18.29 -5.07
C LEU A 139 -8.29 16.84 -5.47
N LEU A 140 -9.06 16.14 -4.64
CA LEU A 140 -9.51 14.78 -4.89
C LEU A 140 -10.94 14.81 -5.42
N TYR A 141 -11.16 14.23 -6.59
CA TYR A 141 -12.46 13.97 -7.18
C TYR A 141 -12.73 12.48 -7.12
N PHE A 142 -13.91 12.07 -6.70
CA PHE A 142 -14.23 10.65 -6.59
C PHE A 142 -15.72 10.37 -6.74
N THR A 143 -16.01 9.12 -7.12
CA THR A 143 -17.37 8.60 -7.24
C THR A 143 -17.39 7.12 -6.87
N ASP A 144 -18.48 6.68 -6.25
CA ASP A 144 -18.77 5.28 -5.95
C ASP A 144 -19.74 4.66 -6.99
N GLY A 145 -20.19 5.45 -7.97
CA GLY A 145 -21.16 5.04 -8.96
C GLY A 145 -22.62 4.95 -8.44
N ILE A 146 -22.86 5.23 -7.18
CA ILE A 146 -24.17 5.15 -6.51
C ILE A 146 -24.62 6.55 -6.08
N THR A 147 -23.75 7.30 -5.41
CA THR A 147 -24.00 8.66 -4.97
C THR A 147 -23.41 9.67 -5.95
N PRO A 148 -23.88 10.94 -5.93
CA PRO A 148 -23.30 11.97 -6.79
C PRO A 148 -21.79 12.10 -6.61
N PRO A 149 -21.04 12.41 -7.68
CA PRO A 149 -19.59 12.64 -7.58
C PRO A 149 -19.25 13.72 -6.54
N LYS A 150 -18.18 13.47 -5.81
CA LYS A 150 -17.74 14.32 -4.69
C LYS A 150 -16.36 14.90 -4.99
N LYS A 151 -16.09 16.05 -4.37
CA LYS A 151 -14.79 16.72 -4.41
C LYS A 151 -14.37 17.12 -3.00
N ILE A 152 -13.10 16.89 -2.66
CA ILE A 152 -12.51 17.35 -1.41
C ILE A 152 -11.14 17.98 -1.68
N ASN A 153 -10.81 19.02 -0.93
CA ASN A 153 -9.47 19.58 -0.90
C ASN A 153 -8.66 18.85 0.19
N VAL A 154 -7.83 17.91 -0.21
CA VAL A 154 -7.05 17.07 0.70
C VAL A 154 -6.09 17.89 1.55
N THR A 155 -5.47 18.92 0.96
CA THR A 155 -4.49 19.76 1.68
C THR A 155 -5.13 20.55 2.84
N ARG A 156 -6.38 20.98 2.67
CA ARG A 156 -7.10 21.76 3.70
C ARG A 156 -7.87 20.89 4.68
N ALA A 157 -8.20 19.66 4.30
CA ALA A 157 -9.04 18.78 5.11
C ALA A 157 -8.26 18.04 6.21
N ILE A 158 -6.92 17.95 6.08
CA ILE A 158 -6.09 17.28 7.09
C ILE A 158 -6.09 18.09 8.36
N ILE A 159 -6.52 17.47 9.44
CA ILE A 159 -6.67 18.03 10.77
C ILE A 159 -5.43 17.72 11.63
#